data_5a6d8aabe3b23c032f1ee8bc22240570
#
_entry.id   5a6d8aabe3b23c032f1ee8bc22240570
#
_cell.length_a   1.000
_cell.length_b   1.000
_cell.length_c   1.000
_cell.angle_alpha   90.00
_cell.angle_beta   90.00
_cell.angle_gamma   90.00
#
_symmetry.space_group_name_H-M   'P 1'
#
loop_
_entity.id
_entity.type
_entity.pdbx_description
1 polymer ?
#
loop_
_entity_poly.entity_id
_entity_poly.type
_entity_poly.pdbx_seq_one_letter_code
_entity_poly.pdbx_strand_id
1 'polypeptide(L)'
;YPSKVNKLVLACTSPGGNNFSSFDLRKIVSSSKNQVESWLQILDSRYKNSGKNLPILNMVKDALHTNTRLFPNLITDGLTRQLEARSKHDCVNSLKNISNQTLIVGGKYDDIAPVKNLLEMHRLIKNSQMQIFEGGHLFLMQDKQAWPAIISFLLSESDTLKA
;
A
#
# COMPACT_ATOMS: atom_id res chain seq x y z
N TYR A 1 -3.34 16.64 13.78
CA TYR A 1 -2.37 17.18 14.76
C TYR A 1 -0.96 17.28 14.15
N PRO A 2 -0.75 18.16 13.11
CA PRO A 2 0.56 18.25 12.42
C PRO A 2 1.73 18.57 13.35
N SER A 3 1.50 19.38 14.37
CA SER A 3 2.54 19.74 15.36
C SER A 3 3.06 18.56 16.22
N LYS A 4 2.39 17.43 16.19
CA LYS A 4 2.80 16.21 16.91
C LYS A 4 3.53 15.20 16.00
N VAL A 5 3.66 15.52 14.73
CA VAL A 5 4.29 14.64 13.73
C VAL A 5 5.52 15.37 13.18
N ASN A 6 6.71 14.81 13.36
CA ASN A 6 7.92 15.36 12.76
C ASN A 6 8.07 14.95 11.31
N LYS A 7 7.96 13.65 11.05
CA LYS A 7 8.08 13.04 9.72
C LYS A 7 6.97 12.07 9.48
N LEU A 8 6.56 11.95 8.23
CA LEU A 8 5.49 11.06 7.79
C LEU A 8 6.01 10.07 6.75
N VAL A 9 5.70 8.80 6.88
CA VAL A 9 5.94 7.79 5.84
C VAL A 9 4.60 7.29 5.33
N LEU A 10 4.38 7.41 4.03
CA LEU A 10 3.22 6.90 3.32
C LEU A 10 3.65 5.70 2.48
N ALA A 11 3.35 4.49 2.95
CA ALA A 11 3.77 3.25 2.32
C ALA A 11 2.57 2.48 1.76
N CYS A 12 2.64 2.00 0.50
CA CYS A 12 1.60 1.19 -0.13
C CYS A 12 0.18 1.77 0.01
N THR A 13 0.01 3.07 -0.16
CA THR A 13 -1.25 3.75 0.10
C THR A 13 -1.77 4.53 -1.10
N SER A 14 -3.00 4.99 -1.00
CA SER A 14 -3.70 5.75 -2.02
C SER A 14 -4.41 6.94 -1.40
N PRO A 15 -4.49 8.08 -2.09
CA PRO A 15 -5.25 9.23 -1.62
C PRO A 15 -6.77 9.05 -1.81
N GLY A 16 -7.20 8.04 -2.53
CA GLY A 16 -8.61 7.81 -2.81
C GLY A 16 -9.17 8.65 -3.94
N GLY A 17 -10.47 8.95 -3.86
CA GLY A 17 -11.18 9.68 -4.91
C GLY A 17 -11.34 8.88 -6.21
N ASN A 18 -11.95 9.51 -7.23
CA ASN A 18 -12.34 8.82 -8.45
C ASN A 18 -11.17 8.29 -9.29
N ASN A 19 -10.02 8.99 -9.27
CA ASN A 19 -8.89 8.70 -10.17
C ASN A 19 -7.72 7.96 -9.49
N PHE A 20 -7.63 8.05 -8.15
CA PHE A 20 -6.49 7.54 -7.38
C PHE A 20 -6.92 6.61 -6.25
N SER A 21 -8.09 6.00 -6.37
CA SER A 21 -8.53 4.95 -5.46
C SER A 21 -7.59 3.74 -5.57
N SER A 22 -7.44 3.03 -4.46
CA SER A 22 -6.82 1.71 -4.49
C SER A 22 -7.76 0.69 -5.13
N PHE A 23 -7.21 -0.48 -5.49
CA PHE A 23 -8.01 -1.58 -6.04
C PHE A 23 -9.23 -1.89 -5.15
N ASP A 24 -10.38 -2.07 -5.76
CA ASP A 24 -11.61 -2.43 -5.04
C ASP A 24 -11.58 -3.91 -4.61
N LEU A 25 -11.16 -4.14 -3.38
CA LEU A 25 -11.03 -5.48 -2.80
C LEU A 25 -12.36 -6.25 -2.71
N ARG A 26 -13.51 -5.56 -2.77
CA ARG A 26 -14.84 -6.20 -2.81
C ARG A 26 -14.97 -7.14 -4.01
N LYS A 27 -14.32 -6.82 -5.13
CA LYS A 27 -14.30 -7.64 -6.34
C LYS A 27 -13.68 -9.02 -6.11
N ILE A 28 -12.72 -9.12 -5.19
CA ILE A 28 -12.09 -10.41 -4.84
C ILE A 28 -12.94 -11.13 -3.80
N VAL A 29 -13.37 -10.42 -2.76
CA VAL A 29 -14.15 -11.00 -1.66
C VAL A 29 -15.47 -11.57 -2.17
N SER A 30 -16.11 -10.95 -3.17
CA SER A 30 -17.35 -11.43 -3.80
C SER A 30 -17.15 -12.56 -4.81
N SER A 31 -15.91 -12.85 -5.23
CA SER A 31 -15.61 -13.91 -6.19
C SER A 31 -15.57 -15.27 -5.51
N SER A 32 -16.35 -16.22 -5.98
CA SER A 32 -16.36 -17.60 -5.47
C SER A 32 -15.25 -18.50 -6.04
N LYS A 33 -14.59 -18.06 -7.12
CA LYS A 33 -13.58 -18.85 -7.82
C LYS A 33 -12.20 -18.17 -7.76
N ASN A 34 -11.18 -18.96 -7.43
CA ASN A 34 -9.77 -18.53 -7.48
C ASN A 34 -9.43 -17.28 -6.64
N GLN A 35 -10.09 -17.09 -5.50
CA GLN A 35 -9.84 -15.93 -4.62
C GLN A 35 -8.35 -15.78 -4.28
N VAL A 36 -7.69 -16.86 -3.90
CA VAL A 36 -6.26 -16.83 -3.53
C VAL A 36 -5.40 -16.34 -4.69
N GLU A 37 -5.61 -16.88 -5.90
CA GLU A 37 -4.87 -16.46 -7.09
C GLU A 37 -5.13 -14.98 -7.43
N SER A 38 -6.37 -14.53 -7.27
CA SER A 38 -6.73 -13.11 -7.48
C SER A 38 -6.05 -12.19 -6.46
N TRP A 39 -5.97 -12.59 -5.19
CA TRP A 39 -5.23 -11.87 -4.18
C TRP A 39 -3.74 -11.76 -4.54
N LEU A 40 -3.11 -12.87 -4.91
CA LEU A 40 -1.68 -12.91 -5.25
C LEU A 40 -1.36 -12.03 -6.46
N GLN A 41 -2.26 -11.99 -7.46
CA GLN A 41 -2.09 -11.14 -8.64
C GLN A 41 -2.11 -9.64 -8.33
N ILE A 42 -3.00 -9.19 -7.44
CA ILE A 42 -3.06 -7.76 -7.09
C ILE A 42 -1.97 -7.37 -6.08
N LEU A 43 -1.50 -8.32 -5.26
CA LEU A 43 -0.37 -8.09 -4.37
C LEU A 43 0.93 -7.85 -5.15
N ASP A 44 1.10 -8.53 -6.29
CA ASP A 44 2.25 -8.35 -7.17
C ASP A 44 1.90 -8.77 -8.60
N SER A 45 1.82 -7.82 -9.51
CA SER A 45 1.40 -8.07 -10.91
C SER A 45 2.31 -9.03 -11.67
N ARG A 46 3.55 -9.26 -11.20
CA ARG A 46 4.45 -10.28 -11.76
C ARG A 46 3.98 -11.70 -11.51
N TYR A 47 3.15 -11.92 -10.49
CA TYR A 47 2.70 -13.27 -10.10
C TYR A 47 2.09 -14.05 -11.28
N LYS A 48 1.35 -13.36 -12.14
CA LYS A 48 0.74 -13.97 -13.34
C LYS A 48 1.78 -14.52 -14.32
N ASN A 49 2.92 -13.85 -14.46
CA ASN A 49 3.93 -14.12 -15.49
C ASN A 49 5.18 -14.83 -14.97
N SER A 50 5.46 -14.76 -13.67
CA SER A 50 6.70 -15.27 -13.07
C SER A 50 6.68 -16.74 -12.70
N GLY A 51 5.65 -17.48 -13.11
CA GLY A 51 5.57 -18.92 -12.87
C GLY A 51 5.65 -19.34 -11.41
N LYS A 52 5.16 -18.53 -10.49
CA LYS A 52 5.14 -18.78 -9.03
C LYS A 52 6.49 -18.65 -8.32
N ASN A 53 7.49 -18.04 -8.93
CA ASN A 53 8.82 -17.93 -8.33
C ASN A 53 9.00 -16.66 -7.49
N LEU A 54 8.00 -16.34 -6.66
CA LEU A 54 8.02 -15.21 -5.73
C LEU A 54 7.86 -15.73 -4.28
N PRO A 55 8.96 -15.97 -3.54
CA PRO A 55 8.94 -16.65 -2.25
C PRO A 55 7.96 -16.06 -1.24
N ILE A 56 7.89 -14.72 -1.14
CA ILE A 56 6.97 -14.04 -0.22
C ILE A 56 5.51 -14.33 -0.58
N LEU A 57 5.17 -14.36 -1.87
CA LEU A 57 3.80 -14.67 -2.30
C LEU A 57 3.44 -16.14 -2.06
N ASN A 58 4.41 -17.05 -2.12
CA ASN A 58 4.17 -18.45 -1.75
C ASN A 58 3.83 -18.58 -0.26
N MET A 59 4.54 -17.86 0.62
CA MET A 59 4.21 -17.82 2.06
C MET A 59 2.79 -17.24 2.28
N VAL A 60 2.43 -16.16 1.59
CA VAL A 60 1.08 -15.58 1.66
C VAL A 60 0.03 -16.57 1.16
N LYS A 61 0.31 -17.27 0.07
CA LYS A 61 -0.57 -18.30 -0.47
C LYS A 61 -0.87 -19.39 0.56
N ASP A 62 0.16 -19.92 1.20
CA ASP A 62 0.03 -20.96 2.22
C ASP A 62 -0.77 -20.45 3.43
N ALA A 63 -0.50 -19.23 3.87
CA ALA A 63 -1.27 -18.58 4.95
C ALA A 63 -2.76 -18.39 4.59
N LEU A 64 -3.06 -17.96 3.36
CA LEU A 64 -4.44 -17.79 2.89
C LEU A 64 -5.16 -19.14 2.82
N HIS A 65 -4.52 -20.19 2.33
CA HIS A 65 -5.10 -21.54 2.31
C HIS A 65 -5.38 -22.09 3.72
N THR A 66 -4.49 -21.81 4.67
CA THR A 66 -4.69 -22.20 6.07
C THR A 66 -5.85 -21.44 6.68
N ASN A 67 -5.92 -20.13 6.50
CA ASN A 67 -6.98 -19.29 7.04
C ASN A 67 -8.36 -19.63 6.45
N THR A 68 -8.47 -19.93 5.16
CA THR A 68 -9.74 -20.35 4.55
C THR A 68 -10.24 -21.69 5.08
N ARG A 69 -9.37 -22.58 5.51
CA ARG A 69 -9.75 -23.83 6.18
C ARG A 69 -10.21 -23.60 7.62
N LEU A 70 -9.54 -22.69 8.36
CA LEU A 70 -9.86 -22.41 9.76
C LEU A 70 -11.04 -21.47 9.93
N PHE A 71 -11.27 -20.56 8.97
CA PHE A 71 -12.30 -19.52 9.03
C PHE A 71 -13.07 -19.44 7.71
N PRO A 72 -13.91 -20.46 7.39
CA PRO A 72 -14.62 -20.51 6.10
C PRO A 72 -15.62 -19.36 5.90
N ASN A 73 -16.03 -18.69 6.97
CA ASN A 73 -17.00 -17.57 6.94
C ASN A 73 -16.32 -16.22 7.27
N LEU A 74 -15.18 -15.95 6.65
CA LEU A 74 -14.38 -14.75 6.95
C LEU A 74 -15.04 -13.42 6.56
N ILE A 75 -16.16 -13.45 5.82
CA ILE A 75 -16.94 -12.24 5.51
C ILE A 75 -17.75 -11.87 6.74
N THR A 76 -17.15 -11.06 7.60
CA THR A 76 -17.81 -10.49 8.77
C THR A 76 -18.39 -9.12 8.44
N ASP A 77 -19.38 -8.67 9.23
CA ASP A 77 -19.90 -7.29 9.14
C ASP A 77 -18.77 -6.25 9.29
N GLY A 78 -17.73 -6.57 10.07
CA GLY A 78 -16.56 -5.72 10.24
C GLY A 78 -15.77 -5.54 8.94
N LEU A 79 -15.48 -6.64 8.23
CA LEU A 79 -14.81 -6.59 6.93
C LEU A 79 -15.63 -5.81 5.91
N THR A 80 -16.92 -6.05 5.83
CA THR A 80 -17.83 -5.35 4.91
C THR A 80 -17.82 -3.85 5.17
N ARG A 81 -17.95 -3.42 6.44
CA ARG A 81 -17.87 -1.99 6.82
C ARG A 81 -16.52 -1.37 6.51
N GLN A 82 -15.41 -2.10 6.72
CA GLN A 82 -14.06 -1.64 6.40
C GLN A 82 -13.88 -1.43 4.90
N LEU A 83 -14.34 -2.36 4.08
CA LEU A 83 -14.25 -2.27 2.62
C LEU A 83 -15.16 -1.15 2.07
N GLU A 84 -16.31 -0.92 2.69
CA GLU A 84 -17.19 0.19 2.35
C GLU A 84 -16.55 1.54 2.69
N ALA A 85 -16.00 1.70 3.89
CA ALA A 85 -15.29 2.91 4.30
C ALA A 85 -14.11 3.19 3.36
N ARG A 86 -13.33 2.16 3.03
CA ARG A 86 -12.23 2.27 2.07
C ARG A 86 -12.70 2.72 0.68
N SER A 87 -13.84 2.23 0.21
CA SER A 87 -14.38 2.61 -1.11
C SER A 87 -14.83 4.06 -1.20
N LYS A 88 -15.14 4.69 -0.06
CA LYS A 88 -15.54 6.10 0.06
C LYS A 88 -14.39 7.03 0.44
N HIS A 89 -13.19 6.47 0.63
CA HIS A 89 -12.03 7.26 1.02
C HIS A 89 -11.63 8.24 -0.09
N ASP A 90 -11.52 9.51 0.26
CA ASP A 90 -10.99 10.58 -0.60
C ASP A 90 -10.34 11.67 0.25
N CYS A 91 -9.02 11.75 0.19
CA CYS A 91 -8.25 12.81 0.84
C CYS A 91 -7.41 13.62 -0.15
N VAL A 92 -7.65 13.49 -1.45
CA VAL A 92 -6.86 14.14 -2.51
C VAL A 92 -6.70 15.65 -2.25
N ASN A 93 -7.81 16.34 -1.99
CA ASN A 93 -7.80 17.77 -1.76
C ASN A 93 -7.10 18.19 -0.45
N SER A 94 -6.98 17.29 0.51
CA SER A 94 -6.36 17.54 1.81
C SER A 94 -4.84 17.32 1.80
N LEU A 95 -4.28 16.63 0.81
CA LEU A 95 -2.85 16.32 0.74
C LEU A 95 -1.97 17.57 0.71
N LYS A 96 -2.43 18.64 0.05
CA LYS A 96 -1.73 19.93 0.02
C LYS A 96 -1.53 20.60 1.38
N ASN A 97 -2.30 20.18 2.38
CA ASN A 97 -2.21 20.69 3.74
C ASN A 97 -1.15 19.93 4.60
N ILE A 98 -0.54 18.88 4.06
CA ILE A 98 0.55 18.16 4.72
C ILE A 98 1.82 19.01 4.54
N SER A 99 2.30 19.60 5.66
CA SER A 99 3.52 20.41 5.71
C SER A 99 4.74 19.63 6.22
N ASN A 100 4.52 18.50 6.86
CA ASN A 100 5.57 17.67 7.42
C ASN A 100 6.47 17.07 6.33
N GLN A 101 7.75 16.87 6.64
CA GLN A 101 8.61 16.07 5.78
C GLN A 101 7.98 14.68 5.56
N THR A 102 7.76 14.32 4.31
CA THR A 102 7.01 13.11 3.95
C THR A 102 7.83 12.23 3.01
N LEU A 103 7.97 10.96 3.34
CA LEU A 103 8.50 9.94 2.43
C LEU A 103 7.34 9.09 1.90
N ILE A 104 7.21 9.04 0.58
CA ILE A 104 6.20 8.24 -0.11
C ILE A 104 6.90 7.03 -0.74
N VAL A 105 6.49 5.83 -0.35
CA VAL A 105 7.14 4.59 -0.80
C VAL A 105 6.14 3.55 -1.24
N GLY A 106 6.53 2.73 -2.21
CA GLY A 106 5.71 1.61 -2.66
C GLY A 106 6.45 0.68 -3.60
N GLY A 107 5.82 -0.45 -3.90
CA GLY A 107 6.34 -1.42 -4.84
C GLY A 107 5.98 -1.07 -6.28
N LYS A 108 6.91 -1.32 -7.20
CA LYS A 108 6.76 -1.10 -8.64
C LYS A 108 5.61 -1.89 -9.27
N TYR A 109 5.31 -3.05 -8.69
CA TYR A 109 4.35 -4.02 -9.20
C TYR A 109 3.11 -4.15 -8.31
N ASP A 110 2.83 -3.13 -7.50
CA ASP A 110 1.66 -3.06 -6.61
C ASP A 110 0.41 -2.67 -7.42
N ASP A 111 -0.54 -3.61 -7.57
CA ASP A 111 -1.82 -3.33 -8.20
C ASP A 111 -2.91 -2.92 -7.18
N ILE A 112 -2.64 -3.02 -5.88
CA ILE A 112 -3.55 -2.53 -4.83
C ILE A 112 -3.43 -1.00 -4.71
N ALA A 113 -2.21 -0.49 -4.61
CA ALA A 113 -1.90 0.93 -4.54
C ALA A 113 -0.86 1.28 -5.62
N PRO A 114 -1.27 1.38 -6.89
CA PRO A 114 -0.35 1.51 -8.03
C PRO A 114 0.49 2.78 -7.95
N VAL A 115 1.67 2.73 -8.58
CA VAL A 115 2.65 3.84 -8.62
C VAL A 115 2.03 5.18 -9.00
N LYS A 116 1.00 5.20 -9.86
CA LYS A 116 0.28 6.46 -10.20
C LYS A 116 -0.28 7.19 -8.99
N ASN A 117 -0.69 6.45 -7.95
CA ASN A 117 -1.22 7.03 -6.71
C ASN A 117 -0.11 7.68 -5.89
N LEU A 118 1.08 7.06 -5.87
CA LEU A 118 2.25 7.62 -5.20
C LEU A 118 2.74 8.89 -5.91
N LEU A 119 2.74 8.89 -7.24
CA LEU A 119 3.09 10.06 -8.06
C LEU A 119 2.15 11.24 -7.76
N GLU A 120 0.85 10.99 -7.66
CA GLU A 120 -0.12 12.05 -7.35
C GLU A 120 0.05 12.57 -5.92
N MET A 121 0.28 11.69 -4.93
CA MET A 121 0.58 12.14 -3.57
C MET A 121 1.85 12.99 -3.54
N HIS A 122 2.90 12.58 -4.25
CA HIS A 122 4.16 13.35 -4.35
C HIS A 122 3.95 14.71 -5.01
N ARG A 123 3.12 14.78 -6.04
CA ARG A 123 2.79 16.05 -6.72
C ARG A 123 2.06 17.03 -5.78
N LEU A 124 1.20 16.53 -4.89
CA LEU A 124 0.33 17.34 -4.03
C LEU A 124 0.97 17.69 -2.68
N ILE A 125 1.84 16.83 -2.15
CA ILE A 125 2.53 17.05 -0.86
C ILE A 125 3.85 17.75 -1.15
N LYS A 126 3.91 19.05 -0.94
CA LYS A 126 5.06 19.91 -1.32
C LYS A 126 6.38 19.46 -0.70
N ASN A 127 6.36 19.04 0.59
CA ASN A 127 7.55 18.62 1.31
C ASN A 127 7.69 17.09 1.32
N SER A 128 7.67 16.48 0.14
CA SER A 128 7.75 15.04 0.02
C SER A 128 8.92 14.56 -0.85
N GLN A 129 9.42 13.39 -0.52
CA GLN A 129 10.31 12.58 -1.32
C GLN A 129 9.58 11.30 -1.73
N MET A 130 9.93 10.73 -2.86
CA MET A 130 9.31 9.49 -3.33
C MET A 130 10.38 8.47 -3.71
N GLN A 131 10.16 7.21 -3.32
CA GLN A 131 11.03 6.10 -3.71
C GLN A 131 10.20 4.86 -4.06
N ILE A 132 10.50 4.25 -5.19
CA ILE A 132 9.86 3.02 -5.69
C ILE A 132 10.83 1.86 -5.55
N PHE A 133 10.36 0.76 -4.98
CA PHE A 133 11.14 -0.45 -4.71
C PHE A 133 10.76 -1.60 -5.63
N GLU A 134 11.66 -2.55 -5.81
CA GLU A 134 11.34 -3.81 -6.48
C GLU A 134 10.42 -4.65 -5.60
N GLY A 135 9.23 -4.95 -6.10
CA GLY A 135 8.20 -5.68 -5.36
C GLY A 135 6.80 -5.18 -5.67
N GLY A 136 5.81 -5.84 -5.11
CA GLY A 136 4.40 -5.44 -5.15
C GLY A 136 3.98 -4.74 -3.85
N HIS A 137 2.75 -5.00 -3.40
CA HIS A 137 2.20 -4.44 -2.15
C HIS A 137 3.01 -4.84 -0.90
N LEU A 138 3.75 -5.93 -0.99
CA LEU A 138 4.61 -6.44 0.08
C LEU A 138 6.08 -6.07 -0.11
N PHE A 139 6.39 -4.99 -0.84
CA PHE A 139 7.75 -4.56 -1.16
C PHE A 139 8.67 -4.48 0.06
N LEU A 140 8.15 -4.15 1.23
CA LEU A 140 8.91 -4.11 2.49
C LEU A 140 9.52 -5.46 2.88
N MET A 141 8.97 -6.57 2.36
CA MET A 141 9.47 -7.92 2.55
C MET A 141 10.20 -8.45 1.30
N GLN A 142 10.02 -7.81 0.17
CA GLN A 142 10.55 -8.25 -1.12
C GLN A 142 11.85 -7.53 -1.51
N ASP A 143 11.99 -6.26 -1.10
CA ASP A 143 13.18 -5.46 -1.39
C ASP A 143 13.95 -5.12 -0.11
N LYS A 144 15.18 -5.62 -0.03
CA LYS A 144 16.06 -5.41 1.13
C LYS A 144 16.47 -3.95 1.37
N GLN A 145 16.30 -3.07 0.37
CA GLN A 145 16.61 -1.64 0.49
C GLN A 145 15.46 -0.84 1.13
N ALA A 146 14.24 -1.40 1.19
CA ALA A 146 13.06 -0.66 1.60
C ALA A 146 13.14 -0.21 3.07
N TRP A 147 13.43 -1.12 3.99
CA TRP A 147 13.58 -0.77 5.40
C TRP A 147 14.75 0.18 5.70
N PRO A 148 15.97 -0.04 5.16
CA PRO A 148 17.08 0.91 5.33
C PRO A 148 16.72 2.33 4.87
N ALA A 149 16.04 2.48 3.74
CA ALA A 149 15.64 3.79 3.22
C ALA A 149 14.64 4.50 4.15
N ILE A 150 13.63 3.77 4.63
CA ILE A 150 12.62 4.31 5.57
C ILE A 150 13.29 4.72 6.89
N ILE A 151 14.13 3.86 7.45
CA ILE A 151 14.84 4.13 8.71
C ILE A 151 15.76 5.34 8.55
N SER A 152 16.53 5.40 7.45
CA SER A 152 17.41 6.54 7.15
C SER A 152 16.63 7.85 7.08
N PHE A 153 15.46 7.86 6.41
CA PHE A 153 14.60 9.02 6.35
C PHE A 153 14.11 9.44 7.74
N LEU A 154 13.65 8.49 8.55
CA LEU A 154 13.13 8.80 9.90
C LEU A 154 14.21 9.33 10.83
N LEU A 155 15.46 8.84 10.73
CA LEU A 155 16.59 9.23 11.55
C LEU A 155 17.34 10.46 11.03
N SER A 156 17.15 10.89 9.78
CA SER A 156 17.79 12.09 9.27
C SER A 156 17.37 13.32 10.08
N GLU A 157 18.25 14.30 10.23
CA GLU A 157 17.90 15.56 10.88
C GLU A 157 16.77 16.27 10.13
N SER A 158 15.85 16.86 10.88
CA SER A 158 14.80 17.69 10.27
C SER A 158 15.41 19.02 9.89
N ASP A 159 15.26 19.47 8.64
CA ASP A 159 15.70 20.79 8.16
C ASP A 159 14.98 21.99 8.88
N THR A 160 14.31 21.72 9.98
CA THR A 160 13.51 22.69 10.72
C THR A 160 14.26 23.36 11.87
N LEU A 161 15.49 23.83 11.66
CA LEU A 161 16.11 24.80 12.57
C LEU A 161 17.11 25.67 11.81
N LYS A 162 16.66 26.43 10.82
CA LYS A 162 17.31 27.66 10.37
C LYS A 162 16.26 28.65 9.90
N ALA A 163 15.63 29.31 10.83
CA ALA A 163 14.97 30.58 10.62
C ALA A 163 15.16 31.43 11.86
#